data_9e1237ab955b72cf4afdddfc0a316b2c
#
_entry.id   9e1237ab955b72cf4afdddfc0a316b2c
#
_cell.length_a   1.000
_cell.length_b   1.000
_cell.length_c   1.000
_cell.angle_alpha   90.00
_cell.angle_beta   90.00
_cell.angle_gamma   90.00
#
_symmetry.space_group_name_H-M   'P 1'
#
loop_
_entity.id
_entity.type
_entity.pdbx_description
1 polymer ?
#
loop_
_entity_poly.entity_id
_entity_poly.type
_entity_poly.pdbx_seq_one_letter_code
_entity_poly.pdbx_strand_id
1 'polypeptide(L)'
;MPDCDSLEALKYCKSSIPDGFERIRQMICTKCDFGEISFSVFSILHELGHWIEYKEFIEEGHTDKEFISCYELQRAVMFMQRDNECQKCKSKEDIIALNKKYDNLYAELPTEKYANDFALSHLIEGVMKIK
;
A
#
# COMPACT_ATOMS: atom_id res chain seq x y z
N MET A 1 -7.28 6.42 -8.66
CA MET A 1 -6.46 7.53 -8.14
C MET A 1 -7.22 8.83 -8.27
N PRO A 2 -7.13 9.72 -7.30
CA PRO A 2 -7.67 11.06 -7.49
C PRO A 2 -6.95 11.77 -8.65
N ASP A 3 -7.70 12.61 -9.35
CA ASP A 3 -7.15 13.39 -10.47
C ASP A 3 -6.37 14.59 -9.92
N CYS A 4 -5.13 14.33 -9.49
CA CYS A 4 -4.24 15.34 -8.93
C CYS A 4 -2.81 15.07 -9.40
N ASP A 5 -1.96 16.09 -9.35
CA ASP A 5 -0.56 15.92 -9.70
C ASP A 5 0.21 15.19 -8.57
N SER A 6 1.46 14.81 -8.85
CA SER A 6 2.27 14.01 -7.92
C SER A 6 2.58 14.76 -6.63
N LEU A 7 2.73 16.09 -6.67
CA LEU A 7 2.96 16.91 -5.48
C LEU A 7 1.72 16.96 -4.59
N GLU A 8 0.54 17.13 -5.18
CA GLU A 8 -0.72 17.11 -4.45
C GLU A 8 -0.98 15.74 -3.83
N ALA A 9 -0.72 14.66 -4.55
CA ALA A 9 -0.83 13.30 -4.03
C ALA A 9 0.09 13.08 -2.84
N LEU A 10 1.34 13.56 -2.92
CA LEU A 10 2.31 13.49 -1.83
C LEU A 10 1.79 14.22 -0.58
N LYS A 11 1.31 15.45 -0.74
CA LYS A 11 0.77 16.25 0.36
C LYS A 11 -0.46 15.60 0.99
N TYR A 12 -1.34 15.08 0.16
CA TYR A 12 -2.54 14.37 0.63
C TYR A 12 -2.17 13.16 1.48
N CYS A 13 -1.28 12.31 1.00
CA CYS A 13 -0.84 11.13 1.74
C CYS A 13 -0.17 11.50 3.05
N LYS A 14 0.69 12.53 3.06
CA LYS A 14 1.38 12.98 4.26
C LYS A 14 0.40 13.45 5.34
N SER A 15 -0.67 14.14 4.96
CA SER A 15 -1.65 14.68 5.91
C SER A 15 -2.72 13.67 6.32
N SER A 16 -3.14 12.79 5.39
CA SER A 16 -4.30 11.90 5.59
C SER A 16 -3.92 10.53 6.16
N ILE A 17 -2.73 10.03 5.83
CA ILE A 17 -2.23 8.72 6.29
C ILE A 17 -0.78 8.82 6.75
N PRO A 18 -0.51 9.58 7.83
CA PRO A 18 0.87 9.90 8.23
C PRO A 18 1.73 8.67 8.54
N ASP A 19 1.18 7.63 9.18
CA ASP A 19 1.94 6.41 9.51
C ASP A 19 2.26 5.60 8.25
N GLY A 20 1.30 5.46 7.35
CA GLY A 20 1.50 4.80 6.06
C GLY A 20 2.49 5.56 5.19
N PHE A 21 2.38 6.89 5.17
CA PHE A 21 3.30 7.76 4.45
C PHE A 21 4.74 7.59 4.96
N GLU A 22 4.94 7.59 6.27
CA GLU A 22 6.26 7.46 6.88
C GLU A 22 6.87 6.09 6.58
N ARG A 23 6.07 5.02 6.57
CA ARG A 23 6.52 3.68 6.18
C ARG A 23 7.04 3.67 4.74
N ILE A 24 6.28 4.25 3.82
CA ILE A 24 6.67 4.35 2.41
C ILE A 24 7.94 5.19 2.27
N ARG A 25 8.02 6.31 2.97
CA ARG A 25 9.21 7.17 2.97
C ARG A 25 10.46 6.39 3.40
N GLN A 26 10.36 5.63 4.49
CA GLN A 26 11.47 4.82 4.97
C GLN A 26 11.88 3.74 3.95
N MET A 27 10.92 3.09 3.32
CA MET A 27 11.20 2.09 2.28
C MET A 27 11.93 2.73 1.09
N ILE A 28 11.46 3.86 0.60
CA ILE A 28 12.09 4.56 -0.53
C ILE A 28 13.52 4.98 -0.17
N CYS A 29 13.73 5.48 1.05
CA CYS A 29 15.05 5.92 1.52
C CYS A 29 16.09 4.80 1.56
N THR A 30 15.67 3.52 1.57
CA THR A 30 16.61 2.40 1.46
C THR A 30 17.22 2.28 0.06
N LYS A 31 16.64 2.93 -0.94
CA LYS A 31 17.04 2.79 -2.35
C LYS A 31 17.53 4.10 -2.97
N CYS A 32 16.90 5.22 -2.64
CA CYS A 32 17.22 6.51 -3.24
C CYS A 32 16.68 7.65 -2.35
N ASP A 33 16.93 8.89 -2.77
CA ASP A 33 16.41 10.06 -2.07
C ASP A 33 14.89 10.12 -2.19
N PHE A 34 14.22 10.43 -1.08
CA PHE A 34 12.79 10.63 -1.06
C PHE A 34 12.43 12.00 -1.62
N GLY A 35 11.43 12.03 -2.49
CA GLY A 35 10.89 13.24 -3.07
C GLY A 35 9.64 12.95 -3.89
N GLU A 36 9.17 13.97 -4.58
CA GLU A 36 7.96 13.86 -5.42
C GLU A 36 8.09 12.75 -6.48
N ILE A 37 9.22 12.71 -7.19
CA ILE A 37 9.44 11.74 -8.26
C ILE A 37 9.51 10.33 -7.69
N SER A 38 10.34 10.10 -6.67
CA SER A 38 10.50 8.76 -6.09
C SER A 38 9.21 8.25 -5.46
N PHE A 39 8.44 9.12 -4.79
CA PHE A 39 7.14 8.76 -4.23
C PHE A 39 6.15 8.37 -5.34
N SER A 40 6.08 9.16 -6.40
CA SER A 40 5.17 8.89 -7.52
C SER A 40 5.53 7.59 -8.24
N VAL A 41 6.81 7.36 -8.50
CA VAL A 41 7.29 6.14 -9.14
C VAL A 41 6.98 4.92 -8.26
N PHE A 42 7.25 5.02 -6.95
CA PHE A 42 6.93 3.94 -6.01
C PHE A 42 5.44 3.62 -6.04
N SER A 43 4.58 4.62 -6.00
CA SER A 43 3.12 4.44 -5.97
C SER A 43 2.62 3.74 -7.24
N ILE A 44 3.11 4.14 -8.40
CA ILE A 44 2.76 3.51 -9.67
C ILE A 44 3.26 2.06 -9.72
N LEU A 45 4.50 1.84 -9.30
CA LEU A 45 5.08 0.49 -9.28
C LEU A 45 4.37 -0.43 -8.26
N HIS A 46 3.91 0.12 -7.14
CA HIS A 46 3.11 -0.63 -6.17
C HIS A 46 1.81 -1.15 -6.81
N GLU A 47 1.09 -0.27 -7.50
CA GLU A 47 -0.15 -0.67 -8.19
C GLU A 47 0.14 -1.66 -9.32
N LEU A 48 1.22 -1.45 -10.06
CA LEU A 48 1.66 -2.41 -11.08
C LEU A 48 2.01 -3.76 -10.46
N GLY A 49 2.62 -3.75 -9.28
CA GLY A 49 2.93 -4.97 -8.52
C GLY A 49 1.69 -5.82 -8.24
N HIS A 50 0.59 -5.18 -7.84
CA HIS A 50 -0.68 -5.90 -7.66
C HIS A 50 -1.17 -6.54 -8.94
N TRP A 51 -1.06 -5.83 -10.07
CA TRP A 51 -1.44 -6.35 -11.37
C TRP A 51 -0.56 -7.54 -11.80
N ILE A 52 0.74 -7.45 -11.58
CA ILE A 52 1.69 -8.53 -11.91
C ILE A 52 1.40 -9.76 -11.08
N GLU A 53 1.14 -9.62 -9.78
CA GLU A 53 0.77 -10.73 -8.89
C GLU A 53 -0.49 -11.44 -9.39
N TYR A 54 -1.53 -10.66 -9.71
CA TYR A 54 -2.77 -11.20 -10.27
C TYR A 54 -2.51 -11.98 -11.56
N LYS A 55 -1.74 -11.39 -12.47
CA LYS A 55 -1.43 -11.98 -13.77
C LYS A 55 -0.67 -13.30 -13.62
N GLU A 56 0.33 -13.35 -12.76
CA GLU A 56 1.10 -14.55 -12.47
C GLU A 56 0.21 -15.65 -11.89
N PHE A 57 -0.69 -15.28 -10.99
CA PHE A 57 -1.63 -16.20 -10.36
C PHE A 57 -2.56 -16.86 -11.41
N ILE A 58 -3.07 -16.08 -12.33
CA ILE A 58 -3.90 -16.59 -13.43
C ILE A 58 -3.09 -17.46 -14.39
N GLU A 59 -1.86 -17.09 -14.71
CA GLU A 59 -0.96 -17.87 -15.58
C GLU A 59 -0.57 -19.22 -14.97
N GLU A 60 -0.58 -19.32 -13.64
CA GLU A 60 -0.35 -20.59 -12.92
C GLU A 60 -1.55 -21.54 -12.98
N GLY A 61 -2.67 -21.13 -13.58
CA GLY A 61 -3.85 -21.95 -13.78
C GLY A 61 -4.97 -21.71 -12.79
N HIS A 62 -4.87 -20.66 -11.97
CA HIS A 62 -5.91 -20.30 -11.02
C HIS A 62 -6.99 -19.42 -11.67
N THR A 63 -8.14 -19.33 -11.01
CA THR A 63 -9.27 -18.52 -11.48
C THR A 63 -9.35 -17.16 -10.75
N ASP A 64 -10.12 -16.23 -11.32
CA ASP A 64 -10.45 -14.97 -10.67
C ASP A 64 -11.08 -15.17 -9.29
N LYS A 65 -11.97 -16.17 -9.16
CA LYS A 65 -12.61 -16.50 -7.88
C LYS A 65 -11.61 -16.95 -6.84
N GLU A 66 -10.61 -17.72 -7.23
CA GLU A 66 -9.54 -18.17 -6.34
C GLU A 66 -8.69 -17.00 -5.90
N PHE A 67 -8.37 -16.06 -6.79
CA PHE A 67 -7.64 -14.84 -6.44
C PHE A 67 -8.40 -14.02 -5.40
N ILE A 68 -9.70 -13.80 -5.62
CA ILE A 68 -10.56 -13.07 -4.69
C ILE A 68 -10.56 -13.76 -3.33
N SER A 69 -10.69 -15.08 -3.28
CA SER A 69 -10.71 -15.85 -2.03
C SER A 69 -9.39 -15.77 -1.28
N CYS A 70 -8.26 -15.83 -2.00
CA CYS A 70 -6.93 -15.85 -1.38
C CYS A 70 -6.46 -14.47 -0.91
N TYR A 71 -6.86 -13.39 -1.59
CA TYR A 71 -6.28 -12.06 -1.36
C TYR A 71 -7.32 -11.02 -0.94
N GLU A 72 -8.41 -10.87 -1.71
CA GLU A 72 -9.40 -9.83 -1.47
C GLU A 72 -10.25 -10.09 -0.24
N LEU A 73 -10.60 -11.35 0.02
CA LEU A 73 -11.37 -11.72 1.21
C LEU A 73 -10.60 -11.45 2.50
N GLN A 74 -9.31 -11.69 2.51
CA GLN A 74 -8.46 -11.40 3.67
C GLN A 74 -8.49 -9.91 4.02
N ARG A 75 -8.41 -9.06 3.00
CA ARG A 75 -8.50 -7.62 3.16
C ARG A 75 -9.87 -7.19 3.71
N ALA A 76 -10.94 -7.72 3.13
CA ALA A 76 -12.31 -7.41 3.55
C ALA A 76 -12.57 -7.84 5.00
N VAL A 77 -12.14 -9.03 5.39
CA VAL A 77 -12.27 -9.53 6.77
C VAL A 77 -11.53 -8.61 7.75
N MET A 78 -10.33 -8.20 7.39
CA MET A 78 -9.54 -7.30 8.24
C MET A 78 -10.23 -5.95 8.45
N PHE A 79 -10.81 -5.37 7.41
CA PHE A 79 -11.56 -4.11 7.52
C PHE A 79 -12.83 -4.27 8.36
N MET A 80 -13.52 -5.39 8.24
CA MET A 80 -14.68 -5.70 9.09
C MET A 80 -14.29 -5.81 10.57
N GLN A 81 -13.19 -6.47 10.86
CA GLN A 81 -12.67 -6.58 12.22
C GLN A 81 -12.32 -5.21 12.80
N ARG A 82 -11.67 -4.36 12.00
CA ARG A 82 -11.33 -2.99 12.40
C ARG A 82 -12.61 -2.20 12.74
N ASP A 83 -13.62 -2.27 11.88
CA ASP A 83 -14.86 -1.54 12.09
C ASP A 83 -15.58 -2.01 13.37
N ASN A 84 -15.59 -3.31 13.63
CA ASN A 84 -16.16 -3.88 14.85
C ASN A 84 -15.42 -3.39 16.10
N GLU A 85 -14.09 -3.38 16.07
CA GLU A 85 -13.29 -2.87 17.20
C GLU A 85 -13.46 -1.35 17.35
N CYS A 86 -13.60 -0.62 16.25
CA CYS A 86 -13.80 0.82 16.27
C CYS A 86 -15.08 1.21 17.01
N GLN A 87 -16.15 0.43 16.87
CA GLN A 87 -17.41 0.66 17.58
C GLN A 87 -17.26 0.55 19.10
N LYS A 88 -16.25 -0.16 19.59
CA LYS A 88 -15.96 -0.33 21.02
C LYS A 88 -15.03 0.73 21.56
N CYS A 89 -14.46 1.58 20.72
CA CYS A 89 -13.56 2.65 21.14
C CYS A 89 -14.33 3.75 21.87
N LYS A 90 -13.75 4.26 22.97
CA LYS A 90 -14.40 5.27 23.83
C LYS A 90 -13.70 6.63 23.77
N SER A 91 -12.50 6.71 23.15
CA SER A 91 -11.72 7.93 23.10
C SER A 91 -11.03 8.07 21.73
N LYS A 92 -10.55 9.29 21.43
CA LYS A 92 -9.74 9.54 20.24
C LYS A 92 -8.44 8.74 20.26
N GLU A 93 -7.83 8.61 21.43
CA GLU A 93 -6.59 7.86 21.63
C GLU A 93 -6.78 6.39 21.27
N ASP A 94 -7.93 5.80 21.67
CA ASP A 94 -8.28 4.43 21.31
C ASP A 94 -8.40 4.26 19.79
N ILE A 95 -9.04 5.21 19.11
CA ILE A 95 -9.21 5.20 17.66
C ILE A 95 -7.85 5.31 16.96
N ILE A 96 -6.98 6.21 17.42
CA ILE A 96 -5.64 6.41 16.85
C ILE A 96 -4.82 5.12 17.00
N ALA A 97 -4.82 4.51 18.18
CA ALA A 97 -4.10 3.27 18.45
C ALA A 97 -4.64 2.12 17.58
N LEU A 98 -5.96 2.04 17.42
CA LEU A 98 -6.61 1.04 16.58
C LEU A 98 -6.23 1.20 15.11
N ASN A 99 -6.28 2.42 14.58
CA ASN A 99 -5.92 2.70 13.20
C ASN A 99 -4.45 2.35 12.93
N LYS A 100 -3.56 2.65 13.87
CA LYS A 100 -2.14 2.29 13.76
C LYS A 100 -1.95 0.78 13.72
N LYS A 101 -2.65 0.05 14.59
CA LYS A 101 -2.63 -1.43 14.62
C LYS A 101 -3.03 -2.01 13.27
N TYR A 102 -4.17 -1.57 12.71
CA TYR A 102 -4.68 -2.10 11.46
C TYR A 102 -3.89 -1.62 10.24
N ASP A 103 -3.30 -0.44 10.28
CA ASP A 103 -2.37 0.01 9.25
C ASP A 103 -1.15 -0.90 9.16
N ASN A 104 -0.59 -1.29 10.30
CA ASN A 104 0.51 -2.24 10.35
C ASN A 104 0.09 -3.63 9.85
N LEU A 105 -1.08 -4.11 10.25
CA LEU A 105 -1.62 -5.39 9.80
C LEU A 105 -1.87 -5.39 8.29
N TYR A 106 -2.40 -4.30 7.75
CA TYR A 106 -2.62 -4.14 6.31
C TYR A 106 -1.29 -4.25 5.55
N ALA A 107 -0.26 -3.57 6.02
CA ALA A 107 1.06 -3.61 5.39
C ALA A 107 1.69 -5.02 5.43
N GLU A 108 1.28 -5.86 6.38
CA GLU A 108 1.75 -7.24 6.51
C GLU A 108 0.99 -8.22 5.61
N LEU A 109 -0.11 -7.82 4.97
CA LEU A 109 -0.82 -8.68 4.03
C LEU A 109 0.11 -9.13 2.90
N PRO A 110 0.10 -10.43 2.51
CA PRO A 110 1.00 -10.92 1.47
C PRO A 110 0.93 -10.14 0.16
N THR A 111 -0.27 -9.73 -0.26
CA THR A 111 -0.46 -8.94 -1.48
C THR A 111 0.18 -7.55 -1.38
N GLU A 112 0.12 -6.91 -0.21
CA GLU A 112 0.76 -5.60 0.02
C GLU A 112 2.28 -5.74 0.09
N LYS A 113 2.78 -6.78 0.71
CA LYS A 113 4.22 -7.06 0.73
C LYS A 113 4.75 -7.31 -0.68
N TYR A 114 4.05 -8.11 -1.46
CA TYR A 114 4.43 -8.38 -2.84
C TYR A 114 4.52 -7.08 -3.65
N ALA A 115 3.50 -6.23 -3.56
CA ALA A 115 3.46 -4.96 -4.28
C ALA A 115 4.59 -4.02 -3.84
N ASN A 116 4.87 -3.93 -2.55
CA ASN A 116 5.97 -3.11 -2.01
C ASN A 116 7.33 -3.64 -2.46
N ASP A 117 7.54 -4.95 -2.41
CA ASP A 117 8.80 -5.58 -2.85
C ASP A 117 9.03 -5.37 -4.34
N PHE A 118 7.97 -5.51 -5.14
CA PHE A 118 8.02 -5.22 -6.57
C PHE A 118 8.41 -3.76 -6.82
N ALA A 119 7.76 -2.83 -6.12
CA ALA A 119 8.04 -1.40 -6.27
C ALA A 119 9.48 -1.08 -5.90
N LEU A 120 9.98 -1.60 -4.80
CA LEU A 120 11.37 -1.37 -4.36
C LEU A 120 12.38 -1.97 -5.33
N SER A 121 12.10 -3.14 -5.89
CA SER A 121 12.99 -3.82 -6.84
C SER A 121 13.18 -3.02 -8.13
N HIS A 122 12.16 -2.26 -8.53
CA HIS A 122 12.17 -1.51 -9.80
C HIS A 122 12.27 0.01 -9.61
N LEU A 123 12.39 0.49 -8.37
CA LEU A 123 12.31 1.92 -8.04
C LEU A 123 13.42 2.74 -8.71
N ILE A 124 14.66 2.30 -8.59
CA ILE A 124 15.82 3.05 -9.14
C ILE A 124 15.70 3.16 -10.66
N GLU A 125 15.41 2.06 -11.33
CA GLU A 125 15.23 2.03 -12.78
C GLU A 125 14.09 2.96 -13.22
N GLY A 126 12.97 2.92 -12.51
CA GLY A 126 11.82 3.77 -12.78
C GLY A 126 12.12 5.26 -12.61
N VAL A 127 12.83 5.63 -11.55
CA VAL A 127 13.22 7.02 -11.29
C VAL A 127 14.18 7.51 -12.39
N MET A 128 15.16 6.69 -12.78
CA MET A 128 16.11 7.05 -13.82
C MET A 128 15.48 7.27 -15.20
N LYS A 129 14.40 6.55 -15.51
CA LYS A 129 13.69 6.72 -16.78
C LYS A 129 12.93 8.04 -16.86
N ILE A 130 12.55 8.62 -15.73
CA ILE A 130 11.80 9.89 -15.67
C ILE A 130 12.75 11.09 -15.70
N LYS A 131 13.94 10.94 -15.16
CA LYS A 131 14.95 12.03 -15.13
C LYS A 131 15.60 12.26 -16.50
#